data_d7c3e18d62d2aaf4bc991f3bc674254d
#
_entry.id   d7c3e18d62d2aaf4bc991f3bc674254d
#
_cell.length_a   1.000
_cell.length_b   1.000
_cell.length_c   1.000
_cell.angle_alpha   90.00
_cell.angle_beta   90.00
_cell.angle_gamma   90.00
#
_symmetry.space_group_name_H-M   'P 1'
#
loop_
_entity.id
_entity.type
_entity.pdbx_description
1 polymer ?
#
loop_
_entity_poly.entity_id
_entity_poly.type
_entity_poly.pdbx_seq_one_letter_code
_entity_poly.pdbx_strand_id
1 'polypeptide(L)'
;MYRGIHLLRTAAALAALAFTSTSILADPPAGKPPEHPEHPDKPKQPEFAKDLPTQAQLLDALKKVVDVGGDDNGGFGLNMWATMVNRDGIVTAVAFSGNDRGDQWPGSRVISAQKANTANSFSLPKLALSTANLYSAVQPGGTLFGLQHSNPVDTENAYKGPSSNYGQNNDPLVGHKVGGVNVFGGGLALYNKDGKLVGGLGVSGDTSCTDHNVAWKLRHALNLDNVPGGVNPVSKDDNIVYDITLDVQGHPVSASGWGHPDCGLGEKAIAVKLPTDFPIGPTP
;
A
#
# COMPACT_ATOMS: atom_id res chain seq x y z
N MET A 1 -15.75 -39.55 43.87
CA MET A 1 -15.77 -40.95 43.42
C MET A 1 -14.93 -41.09 42.17
N TYR A 2 -14.01 -42.05 42.15
CA TYR A 2 -13.15 -42.61 41.10
C TYR A 2 -11.92 -41.81 40.73
N ARG A 3 -10.73 -42.15 41.24
CA ARG A 3 -9.67 -43.11 40.87
C ARG A 3 -9.08 -42.78 39.48
N GLY A 4 -7.90 -42.38 39.24
CA GLY A 4 -6.58 -42.79 39.73
C GLY A 4 -6.01 -43.94 38.90
N ILE A 5 -5.12 -43.70 37.92
CA ILE A 5 -4.21 -44.72 37.38
C ILE A 5 -2.82 -44.11 37.13
N HIS A 6 -1.84 -44.90 37.53
CA HIS A 6 -0.39 -44.64 37.73
C HIS A 6 0.45 -44.64 36.49
N LEU A 7 1.59 -43.94 36.64
CA LEU A 7 2.88 -43.99 35.93
C LEU A 7 3.38 -45.39 35.53
N LEU A 8 4.08 -45.44 34.40
CA LEU A 8 5.28 -46.28 34.28
C LEU A 8 6.34 -45.51 33.48
N ARG A 9 7.50 -45.32 34.15
CA ARG A 9 8.77 -44.84 33.56
C ARG A 9 9.52 -46.04 33.06
N THR A 10 10.12 -46.00 31.86
CA THR A 10 11.22 -46.87 31.45
C THR A 10 12.38 -46.02 30.95
N ALA A 11 13.48 -46.12 31.66
CA ALA A 11 14.77 -45.58 31.29
C ALA A 11 15.49 -46.58 30.37
N ALA A 12 16.06 -46.10 29.25
CA ALA A 12 16.99 -46.83 28.43
C ALA A 12 18.35 -46.13 28.46
N ALA A 13 19.35 -46.82 28.98
CA ALA A 13 20.73 -46.39 28.96
C ALA A 13 21.38 -46.70 27.60
N LEU A 14 22.08 -45.76 26.99
CA LEU A 14 22.96 -45.97 25.85
C LEU A 14 24.41 -45.81 26.30
N ALA A 15 25.18 -46.85 26.06
CA ALA A 15 26.62 -46.89 26.28
C ALA A 15 27.36 -46.20 25.14
N ALA A 16 28.30 -45.32 25.47
CA ALA A 16 29.23 -44.69 24.55
C ALA A 16 30.47 -45.54 24.35
N LEU A 17 30.78 -45.93 23.11
CA LEU A 17 32.09 -46.45 22.71
C LEU A 17 32.93 -45.27 22.14
N ALA A 18 34.04 -45.00 22.80
CA ALA A 18 35.07 -44.10 22.33
C ALA A 18 36.07 -44.83 21.43
N PHE A 19 36.22 -44.41 20.18
CA PHE A 19 37.36 -44.76 19.33
C PHE A 19 38.29 -43.55 19.23
N THR A 20 39.50 -43.71 19.77
CA THR A 20 40.60 -42.76 19.59
C THR A 20 41.40 -43.18 18.35
N SER A 21 41.39 -42.35 17.34
CA SER A 21 42.28 -42.42 16.19
C SER A 21 43.15 -41.17 16.15
N THR A 22 44.39 -41.25 16.47
CA THR A 22 45.42 -40.23 16.29
C THR A 22 45.87 -40.23 14.84
N SER A 23 45.50 -39.20 14.09
CA SER A 23 46.06 -38.90 12.76
C SER A 23 46.95 -37.67 12.88
N ILE A 24 48.24 -37.87 12.60
CA ILE A 24 49.22 -36.79 12.43
C ILE A 24 48.94 -36.15 11.07
N LEU A 25 48.44 -34.92 11.05
CA LEU A 25 48.31 -34.13 9.85
C LEU A 25 49.48 -33.14 9.75
N ALA A 26 50.24 -33.24 8.67
CA ALA A 26 51.27 -32.30 8.30
C ALA A 26 50.61 -30.94 7.89
N ASP A 27 51.22 -29.83 8.30
CA ASP A 27 50.80 -28.49 7.94
C ASP A 27 50.83 -28.28 6.42
N PRO A 28 49.77 -27.75 5.78
CA PRO A 28 49.80 -27.33 4.39
C PRO A 28 50.56 -26.01 4.25
N PRO A 29 51.20 -25.75 3.09
CA PRO A 29 51.95 -24.54 2.85
C PRO A 29 51.02 -23.32 2.88
N ALA A 30 51.54 -22.18 3.40
CA ALA A 30 50.87 -20.92 3.52
C ALA A 30 50.37 -20.44 2.14
N GLY A 31 49.06 -20.62 1.89
CA GLY A 31 48.35 -20.06 0.78
C GLY A 31 48.02 -18.57 1.01
N LYS A 32 47.98 -17.79 -0.06
CA LYS A 32 47.51 -16.39 -0.05
C LYS A 32 46.20 -16.25 0.74
N PRO A 33 46.01 -15.13 1.51
CA PRO A 33 44.73 -14.87 2.15
C PRO A 33 43.60 -14.88 1.10
N PRO A 34 42.43 -15.44 1.41
CA PRO A 34 41.31 -15.43 0.51
C PRO A 34 40.93 -13.98 0.25
N GLU A 35 40.78 -13.64 -1.03
CA GLU A 35 40.18 -12.37 -1.46
C GLU A 35 38.81 -12.27 -0.78
N HIS A 36 38.53 -11.14 -0.14
CA HIS A 36 37.22 -10.86 0.46
C HIS A 36 36.16 -11.07 -0.63
N PRO A 37 35.09 -11.86 -0.37
CA PRO A 37 34.00 -11.95 -1.32
C PRO A 37 33.45 -10.53 -1.50
N GLU A 38 33.41 -10.08 -2.77
CA GLU A 38 32.72 -8.86 -3.14
C GLU A 38 31.32 -8.90 -2.49
N HIS A 39 30.91 -7.78 -1.89
CA HIS A 39 29.58 -7.65 -1.31
C HIS A 39 28.56 -8.09 -2.37
N PRO A 40 27.64 -9.03 -2.04
CA PRO A 40 26.66 -9.45 -3.01
C PRO A 40 25.92 -8.18 -3.50
N ASP A 41 25.94 -7.97 -4.82
CA ASP A 41 25.21 -6.89 -5.48
C ASP A 41 23.79 -6.85 -4.87
N LYS A 42 23.37 -5.67 -4.45
CA LYS A 42 21.99 -5.48 -4.00
C LYS A 42 21.07 -6.07 -5.06
N PRO A 43 20.10 -6.94 -4.71
CA PRO A 43 19.25 -7.58 -5.70
C PRO A 43 18.64 -6.50 -6.59
N LYS A 44 18.92 -6.57 -7.89
CA LYS A 44 18.37 -5.63 -8.88
C LYS A 44 16.85 -5.71 -8.83
N GLN A 45 16.21 -4.55 -8.73
CA GLN A 45 14.76 -4.47 -8.77
C GLN A 45 14.24 -5.08 -10.08
N PRO A 46 13.13 -5.86 -10.07
CA PRO A 46 12.57 -6.42 -11.30
C PRO A 46 12.25 -5.32 -12.32
N GLU A 47 12.38 -5.61 -13.62
CA GLU A 47 12.17 -4.64 -14.71
C GLU A 47 10.80 -3.94 -14.62
N PHE A 48 9.75 -4.68 -14.23
CA PHE A 48 8.40 -4.11 -14.07
C PHE A 48 8.28 -3.08 -12.93
N ALA A 49 9.25 -3.00 -12.03
CA ALA A 49 9.25 -2.12 -10.87
C ALA A 49 10.35 -1.04 -10.90
N LYS A 50 11.17 -0.98 -11.95
CA LYS A 50 12.38 -0.15 -12.02
C LYS A 50 12.15 1.35 -11.81
N ASP A 51 10.96 1.86 -12.19
CA ASP A 51 10.63 3.28 -12.13
C ASP A 51 9.89 3.67 -10.83
N LEU A 52 9.71 2.72 -9.90
CA LEU A 52 8.95 2.90 -8.67
C LEU A 52 9.80 2.55 -7.43
N PRO A 53 9.48 3.09 -6.25
CA PRO A 53 10.17 2.75 -5.01
C PRO A 53 10.11 1.25 -4.69
N THR A 54 11.13 0.75 -3.99
CA THR A 54 11.15 -0.61 -3.43
C THR A 54 10.16 -0.75 -2.28
N GLN A 55 9.83 -2.00 -1.90
CA GLN A 55 8.99 -2.26 -0.72
C GLN A 55 9.55 -1.61 0.56
N ALA A 56 10.86 -1.65 0.77
CA ALA A 56 11.48 -1.04 1.95
C ALA A 56 11.34 0.49 1.96
N GLN A 57 11.47 1.15 0.80
CA GLN A 57 11.25 2.59 0.68
C GLN A 57 9.78 2.97 0.90
N LEU A 58 8.85 2.17 0.36
CA LEU A 58 7.42 2.35 0.58
C LEU A 58 7.07 2.21 2.06
N LEU A 59 7.57 1.17 2.74
CA LEU A 59 7.33 0.92 4.16
C LEU A 59 7.90 2.03 5.04
N ASP A 60 9.13 2.47 4.78
CA ASP A 60 9.76 3.56 5.51
C ASP A 60 8.98 4.88 5.38
N ALA A 61 8.56 5.22 4.16
CA ALA A 61 7.75 6.39 3.90
C ALA A 61 6.35 6.26 4.54
N LEU A 62 5.70 5.09 4.44
CA LEU A 62 4.39 4.84 5.04
C LEU A 62 4.42 5.04 6.56
N LYS A 63 5.41 4.46 7.24
CA LYS A 63 5.57 4.59 8.71
C LYS A 63 5.82 6.02 9.17
N LYS A 64 6.35 6.89 8.32
CA LYS A 64 6.58 8.31 8.65
C LYS A 64 5.33 9.16 8.54
N VAL A 65 4.36 8.76 7.72
CA VAL A 65 3.14 9.55 7.46
C VAL A 65 1.91 9.01 8.18
N VAL A 66 1.95 7.76 8.67
CA VAL A 66 0.88 7.17 9.48
C VAL A 66 1.07 7.59 10.93
N ASP A 67 0.02 8.16 11.53
CA ASP A 67 -0.03 8.61 12.92
C ASP A 67 -0.99 7.72 13.71
N VAL A 68 -0.46 6.60 14.24
CA VAL A 68 -1.27 5.61 14.98
C VAL A 68 -1.72 6.17 16.33
N GLY A 69 -3.05 6.25 16.50
CA GLY A 69 -3.66 6.80 17.72
C GLY A 69 -3.59 8.33 17.83
N GLY A 70 -3.11 9.02 16.78
CA GLY A 70 -3.06 10.48 16.71
C GLY A 70 -4.06 11.10 15.74
N ASP A 71 -4.04 12.42 15.64
CA ASP A 71 -5.01 13.22 14.89
C ASP A 71 -4.46 13.80 13.56
N ASP A 72 -3.19 13.57 13.23
CA ASP A 72 -2.50 14.21 12.09
C ASP A 72 -3.15 13.87 10.74
N ASN A 73 -3.86 12.75 10.63
CA ASN A 73 -4.55 12.31 9.42
C ASN A 73 -6.08 12.34 9.55
N GLY A 74 -6.60 12.55 10.77
CA GLY A 74 -8.01 12.36 11.11
C GLY A 74 -8.38 10.88 11.19
N GLY A 75 -9.68 10.57 11.30
CA GLY A 75 -10.18 9.20 11.35
C GLY A 75 -10.00 8.53 12.71
N PHE A 76 -9.72 7.23 12.70
CA PHE A 76 -9.54 6.42 13.91
C PHE A 76 -8.07 6.27 14.34
N GLY A 77 -7.12 6.79 13.58
CA GLY A 77 -5.68 6.66 13.85
C GLY A 77 -5.18 5.21 13.73
N LEU A 78 -5.62 4.50 12.72
CA LEU A 78 -5.26 3.09 12.51
C LEU A 78 -3.99 2.92 11.68
N ASN A 79 -3.41 1.71 11.75
CA ASN A 79 -2.38 1.28 10.83
C ASN A 79 -2.91 1.21 9.38
N MET A 80 -2.00 1.31 8.40
CA MET A 80 -2.35 1.40 6.99
C MET A 80 -1.64 0.36 6.14
N TRP A 81 -2.35 -0.13 5.11
CA TRP A 81 -1.77 -0.82 3.96
C TRP A 81 -1.51 0.17 2.85
N ALA A 82 -0.37 0.01 2.18
CA ALA A 82 -0.03 0.75 0.97
C ALA A 82 0.39 -0.22 -0.13
N THR A 83 -0.14 -0.03 -1.33
CA THR A 83 0.21 -0.82 -2.52
C THR A 83 0.56 0.12 -3.66
N MET A 84 1.63 -0.20 -4.42
CA MET A 84 1.96 0.47 -5.67
C MET A 84 1.78 -0.49 -6.85
N VAL A 85 1.28 0.05 -7.96
CA VAL A 85 1.23 -0.63 -9.25
C VAL A 85 1.96 0.20 -10.31
N ASN A 86 2.56 -0.48 -11.30
CA ASN A 86 3.12 0.20 -12.48
C ASN A 86 2.00 0.54 -13.49
N ARG A 87 2.38 1.12 -14.65
CA ARG A 87 1.40 1.49 -15.70
C ARG A 87 0.63 0.33 -16.29
N ASP A 88 1.14 -0.89 -16.22
CA ASP A 88 0.46 -2.10 -16.68
C ASP A 88 -0.47 -2.70 -15.61
N GLY A 89 -0.59 -2.07 -14.45
CA GLY A 89 -1.37 -2.56 -13.30
C GLY A 89 -0.71 -3.70 -12.53
N ILE A 90 0.59 -3.96 -12.78
CA ILE A 90 1.35 -4.97 -12.04
C ILE A 90 1.74 -4.40 -10.68
N VAL A 91 1.42 -5.12 -9.60
CA VAL A 91 1.81 -4.75 -8.24
C VAL A 91 3.34 -4.79 -8.11
N THR A 92 3.94 -3.69 -7.69
CA THR A 92 5.40 -3.55 -7.55
C THR A 92 5.86 -3.63 -6.12
N ALA A 93 5.04 -3.19 -5.17
CA ALA A 93 5.31 -3.28 -3.74
C ALA A 93 4.01 -3.25 -2.94
N VAL A 94 4.02 -3.93 -1.79
CA VAL A 94 2.99 -3.89 -0.76
C VAL A 94 3.65 -3.66 0.58
N ALA A 95 3.16 -2.73 1.38
CA ALA A 95 3.66 -2.43 2.72
C ALA A 95 2.52 -2.35 3.73
N PHE A 96 2.83 -2.64 4.98
CA PHE A 96 1.92 -2.49 6.11
C PHE A 96 2.65 -1.78 7.26
N SER A 97 2.04 -0.74 7.83
CA SER A 97 2.67 0.07 8.88
C SER A 97 2.69 -0.60 10.26
N GLY A 98 1.75 -1.53 10.52
CA GLY A 98 1.63 -2.26 11.78
C GLY A 98 2.54 -3.48 11.89
N ASN A 99 2.44 -4.18 13.00
CA ASN A 99 3.21 -5.39 13.28
C ASN A 99 2.39 -6.68 13.07
N ASP A 100 1.07 -6.63 13.31
CA ASP A 100 0.15 -7.74 13.05
C ASP A 100 -0.95 -7.26 12.09
N ARG A 101 -1.29 -8.11 11.09
CA ARG A 101 -2.34 -7.81 10.12
C ARG A 101 -3.72 -7.57 10.74
N GLY A 102 -3.91 -7.96 11.99
CA GLY A 102 -5.11 -7.70 12.79
C GLY A 102 -5.12 -6.34 13.49
N ASP A 103 -4.03 -5.55 13.38
CA ASP A 103 -3.96 -4.20 13.96
C ASP A 103 -4.91 -3.20 13.27
N GLN A 104 -5.54 -3.60 12.18
CA GLN A 104 -6.60 -2.90 11.47
C GLN A 104 -7.40 -3.90 10.61
N TRP A 105 -8.28 -3.44 9.72
CA TRP A 105 -9.12 -4.31 8.87
C TRP A 105 -8.30 -5.10 7.85
N PRO A 106 -8.19 -6.44 7.94
CA PRO A 106 -7.35 -7.25 7.05
C PRO A 106 -7.71 -7.14 5.56
N GLY A 107 -8.97 -6.81 5.24
CA GLY A 107 -9.43 -6.57 3.87
C GLY A 107 -8.75 -5.39 3.19
N SER A 108 -8.19 -4.44 3.96
CA SER A 108 -7.58 -3.22 3.45
C SER A 108 -6.35 -3.49 2.56
N ARG A 109 -5.67 -4.64 2.71
CA ARG A 109 -4.58 -5.03 1.80
C ARG A 109 -5.05 -5.10 0.34
N VAL A 110 -6.12 -5.83 0.08
CA VAL A 110 -6.67 -5.97 -1.27
C VAL A 110 -7.31 -4.66 -1.73
N ILE A 111 -7.99 -3.93 -0.84
CA ILE A 111 -8.56 -2.61 -1.15
C ILE A 111 -7.47 -1.62 -1.54
N SER A 112 -6.31 -1.61 -0.89
CA SER A 112 -5.19 -0.74 -1.28
C SER A 112 -4.71 -1.03 -2.70
N ALA A 113 -4.62 -2.32 -3.08
CA ALA A 113 -4.26 -2.73 -4.44
C ALA A 113 -5.30 -2.31 -5.49
N GLN A 114 -6.60 -2.42 -5.18
CA GLN A 114 -7.68 -1.95 -6.05
C GLN A 114 -7.63 -0.42 -6.22
N LYS A 115 -7.39 0.33 -5.14
CA LYS A 115 -7.25 1.80 -5.19
C LYS A 115 -6.04 2.20 -6.06
N ALA A 116 -4.90 1.53 -5.91
CA ALA A 116 -3.73 1.76 -6.74
C ALA A 116 -4.03 1.51 -8.22
N ASN A 117 -4.67 0.37 -8.53
CA ASN A 117 -5.08 0.02 -9.90
C ASN A 117 -6.05 1.06 -10.47
N THR A 118 -7.04 1.49 -9.70
CA THR A 118 -8.05 2.47 -10.15
C THR A 118 -7.41 3.82 -10.47
N ALA A 119 -6.61 4.38 -9.57
CA ALA A 119 -5.94 5.67 -9.79
C ALA A 119 -5.01 5.60 -11.00
N ASN A 120 -4.26 4.49 -11.17
CA ASN A 120 -3.43 4.24 -12.34
C ASN A 120 -4.25 4.21 -13.65
N SER A 121 -5.40 3.53 -13.64
CA SER A 121 -6.20 3.26 -14.84
C SER A 121 -6.98 4.49 -15.32
N PHE A 122 -7.39 5.36 -14.40
CA PHE A 122 -8.21 6.54 -14.72
C PHE A 122 -7.41 7.85 -14.81
N SER A 123 -6.09 7.81 -14.57
CA SER A 123 -5.23 8.98 -14.74
C SER A 123 -4.46 8.95 -16.06
N LEU A 124 -4.23 10.12 -16.62
CA LEU A 124 -3.59 10.37 -17.91
C LEU A 124 -2.39 11.31 -17.76
N PRO A 125 -1.51 11.44 -18.77
CA PRO A 125 -0.33 12.32 -18.69
C PRO A 125 -0.65 13.79 -18.38
N LYS A 126 -1.91 14.25 -18.62
CA LYS A 126 -2.33 15.63 -18.38
C LYS A 126 -3.52 15.77 -17.44
N LEU A 127 -3.98 14.67 -16.82
CA LEU A 127 -5.14 14.63 -15.94
C LEU A 127 -4.95 13.57 -14.88
N ALA A 128 -4.77 13.97 -13.64
CA ALA A 128 -4.80 13.08 -12.50
C ALA A 128 -6.21 12.98 -11.92
N LEU A 129 -6.62 11.75 -11.61
CA LEU A 129 -7.86 11.48 -10.87
C LEU A 129 -7.53 10.59 -9.66
N SER A 130 -7.88 11.08 -8.47
CA SER A 130 -7.89 10.21 -7.30
C SER A 130 -9.12 9.30 -7.32
N THR A 131 -9.05 8.21 -6.56
CA THR A 131 -10.23 7.35 -6.38
C THR A 131 -11.38 8.08 -5.68
N ALA A 132 -11.09 9.08 -4.85
CA ALA A 132 -12.09 9.96 -4.24
C ALA A 132 -12.88 10.75 -5.29
N ASN A 133 -12.22 11.21 -6.36
CA ASN A 133 -12.89 11.98 -7.43
C ASN A 133 -13.91 11.15 -8.22
N LEU A 134 -13.82 9.83 -8.20
CA LEU A 134 -14.75 8.95 -8.90
C LEU A 134 -16.01 8.62 -8.11
N TYR A 135 -16.06 8.96 -6.81
CA TYR A 135 -17.17 8.57 -5.93
C TYR A 135 -18.54 8.98 -6.47
N SER A 136 -18.76 10.27 -6.72
CA SER A 136 -20.06 10.77 -7.16
C SER A 136 -20.49 10.20 -8.51
N ALA A 137 -19.56 10.01 -9.44
CA ALA A 137 -19.85 9.52 -10.79
C ALA A 137 -20.41 8.09 -10.81
N VAL A 138 -20.11 7.26 -9.79
CA VAL A 138 -20.53 5.86 -9.72
C VAL A 138 -21.77 5.63 -8.86
N GLN A 139 -22.31 6.68 -8.24
CA GLN A 139 -23.54 6.56 -7.47
C GLN A 139 -24.77 6.33 -8.37
N PRO A 140 -25.90 5.84 -7.84
CA PRO A 140 -27.15 5.72 -8.62
C PRO A 140 -27.48 7.04 -9.32
N GLY A 141 -27.70 6.96 -10.64
CA GLY A 141 -27.93 8.15 -11.49
C GLY A 141 -26.64 8.83 -12.00
N GLY A 142 -25.45 8.43 -11.52
CA GLY A 142 -24.17 8.92 -12.01
C GLY A 142 -23.77 8.33 -13.37
N THR A 143 -22.88 9.04 -14.08
CA THR A 143 -22.46 8.69 -15.45
C THR A 143 -21.64 7.40 -15.55
N LEU A 144 -21.03 6.96 -14.44
CA LEU A 144 -20.22 5.74 -14.34
C LEU A 144 -20.84 4.71 -13.40
N PHE A 145 -22.16 4.78 -13.16
CA PHE A 145 -22.85 3.80 -12.32
C PHE A 145 -22.61 2.37 -12.83
N GLY A 146 -22.22 1.47 -11.91
CA GLY A 146 -21.88 0.08 -12.23
C GLY A 146 -20.40 -0.18 -12.54
N LEU A 147 -19.55 0.85 -12.55
CA LEU A 147 -18.11 0.72 -12.86
C LEU A 147 -17.40 -0.33 -11.97
N GLN A 148 -17.67 -0.33 -10.66
CA GLN A 148 -17.05 -1.29 -9.75
C GLN A 148 -17.52 -2.73 -10.01
N HIS A 149 -18.79 -2.90 -10.38
CA HIS A 149 -19.39 -4.21 -10.60
C HIS A 149 -18.91 -4.85 -11.91
N SER A 150 -18.58 -4.04 -12.91
CA SER A 150 -18.07 -4.49 -14.21
C SER A 150 -16.56 -4.72 -14.24
N ASN A 151 -15.86 -4.37 -13.15
CA ASN A 151 -14.41 -4.51 -13.01
C ASN A 151 -14.07 -5.25 -11.70
N PRO A 152 -14.32 -6.56 -11.62
CA PRO A 152 -14.04 -7.34 -10.42
C PRO A 152 -12.52 -7.47 -10.18
N VAL A 153 -12.17 -7.68 -8.91
CA VAL A 153 -10.81 -8.06 -8.54
C VAL A 153 -10.51 -9.49 -9.03
N ASP A 154 -9.27 -9.74 -9.42
CA ASP A 154 -8.76 -11.10 -9.64
C ASP A 154 -8.54 -11.78 -8.29
N THR A 155 -9.51 -12.61 -7.88
CA THR A 155 -9.50 -13.25 -6.56
C THR A 155 -8.40 -14.29 -6.41
N GLU A 156 -7.94 -14.93 -7.50
CA GLU A 156 -6.83 -15.87 -7.44
C GLU A 156 -5.54 -15.18 -7.01
N ASN A 157 -5.23 -14.02 -7.59
CA ASN A 157 -4.07 -13.24 -7.22
C ASN A 157 -4.26 -12.48 -5.91
N ALA A 158 -5.45 -11.91 -5.66
CA ALA A 158 -5.73 -11.09 -4.48
C ALA A 158 -5.48 -11.82 -3.14
N TYR A 159 -5.83 -13.11 -3.10
CA TYR A 159 -5.76 -13.92 -1.87
C TYR A 159 -4.70 -15.02 -1.92
N LYS A 160 -3.76 -14.95 -2.86
CA LYS A 160 -2.69 -15.92 -3.07
C LYS A 160 -1.68 -15.93 -1.93
N GLY A 161 -1.13 -17.12 -1.68
CA GLY A 161 0.00 -17.37 -0.81
C GLY A 161 -0.27 -17.22 0.68
N PRO A 162 0.76 -17.45 1.52
CA PRO A 162 0.61 -17.40 2.97
C PRO A 162 0.48 -15.97 3.49
N SER A 163 -0.47 -15.74 4.40
CA SER A 163 -0.73 -14.43 4.99
C SER A 163 0.43 -13.87 5.83
N SER A 164 1.37 -14.72 6.25
CA SER A 164 2.62 -14.29 6.92
C SER A 164 3.53 -13.43 6.04
N ASN A 165 3.37 -13.52 4.71
CA ASN A 165 4.15 -12.74 3.76
C ASN A 165 3.46 -11.41 3.38
N TYR A 166 2.22 -11.21 3.81
CA TYR A 166 1.45 -10.01 3.43
C TYR A 166 2.09 -8.74 4.00
N GLY A 167 2.33 -7.76 3.13
CA GLY A 167 3.01 -6.51 3.46
C GLY A 167 4.54 -6.61 3.57
N GLN A 168 5.10 -7.80 3.33
CA GLN A 168 6.55 -8.03 3.35
C GLN A 168 7.15 -7.89 1.93
N ASN A 169 8.49 -7.94 1.83
CA ASN A 169 9.20 -7.85 0.55
C ASN A 169 8.86 -8.99 -0.44
N ASN A 170 8.31 -10.09 0.06
CA ASN A 170 7.86 -11.26 -0.68
C ASN A 170 6.33 -11.40 -0.69
N ASP A 171 5.60 -10.29 -0.57
CA ASP A 171 4.14 -10.31 -0.66
C ASP A 171 3.69 -10.95 -1.98
N PRO A 172 2.79 -11.95 -1.93
CA PRO A 172 2.36 -12.70 -3.12
C PRO A 172 1.60 -11.88 -4.19
N LEU A 173 1.21 -10.64 -3.91
CA LEU A 173 0.65 -9.73 -4.93
C LEU A 173 1.73 -9.22 -5.89
N VAL A 174 2.98 -9.12 -5.43
CA VAL A 174 4.08 -8.52 -6.23
C VAL A 174 4.32 -9.35 -7.49
N GLY A 175 4.38 -8.66 -8.62
CA GLY A 175 4.51 -9.27 -9.95
C GLY A 175 3.20 -9.70 -10.60
N HIS A 176 2.05 -9.53 -9.92
CA HIS A 176 0.73 -9.89 -10.42
C HIS A 176 -0.16 -8.66 -10.64
N LYS A 177 -1.22 -8.82 -11.45
CA LYS A 177 -2.28 -7.83 -11.63
C LYS A 177 -3.45 -8.23 -10.75
N VAL A 178 -3.83 -7.38 -9.81
CA VAL A 178 -5.00 -7.61 -8.95
C VAL A 178 -6.27 -7.10 -9.63
N GLY A 179 -6.15 -6.03 -10.40
CA GLY A 179 -7.32 -5.41 -11.05
C GLY A 179 -8.29 -4.82 -10.04
N GLY A 180 -9.55 -4.87 -10.38
CA GLY A 180 -10.63 -4.29 -9.60
C GLY A 180 -10.72 -2.76 -9.71
N VAL A 181 -11.85 -2.21 -9.28
CA VAL A 181 -12.08 -0.75 -9.17
C VAL A 181 -12.62 -0.44 -7.78
N ASN A 182 -11.97 0.53 -7.12
CA ASN A 182 -12.40 1.09 -5.86
C ASN A 182 -12.47 2.61 -5.98
N VAL A 183 -13.57 3.23 -5.55
CA VAL A 183 -13.97 4.60 -5.90
C VAL A 183 -14.17 5.52 -4.70
N PHE A 184 -13.50 5.24 -3.60
CA PHE A 184 -13.43 6.14 -2.45
C PHE A 184 -11.96 6.43 -2.09
N GLY A 185 -11.73 7.44 -1.26
CA GLY A 185 -10.41 8.01 -1.02
C GLY A 185 -9.28 7.02 -0.74
N GLY A 186 -8.04 7.41 -1.05
CA GLY A 186 -6.82 6.66 -0.79
C GLY A 186 -6.08 6.15 -2.02
N GLY A 187 -6.61 6.31 -3.25
CA GLY A 187 -5.91 5.99 -4.49
C GLY A 187 -5.44 7.25 -5.21
N LEU A 188 -4.14 7.33 -5.54
CA LEU A 188 -3.51 8.46 -6.23
C LEU A 188 -2.59 7.99 -7.35
N ALA A 189 -2.61 8.68 -8.47
CA ALA A 189 -1.67 8.44 -9.56
C ALA A 189 -0.26 8.94 -9.20
N LEU A 190 0.75 8.24 -9.69
CA LEU A 190 2.15 8.53 -9.42
C LEU A 190 2.80 9.17 -10.65
N TYR A 191 3.30 10.38 -10.47
CA TYR A 191 4.03 11.14 -11.49
C TYR A 191 5.45 11.40 -11.01
N ASN A 192 6.43 10.99 -11.80
CA ASN A 192 7.84 11.18 -11.46
C ASN A 192 8.26 12.67 -11.64
N LYS A 193 9.51 12.97 -11.29
CA LYS A 193 10.09 14.32 -11.39
C LYS A 193 10.00 14.95 -12.79
N ASP A 194 9.86 14.15 -13.83
CA ASP A 194 9.75 14.61 -15.23
C ASP A 194 8.26 14.80 -15.65
N GLY A 195 7.31 14.67 -14.70
CA GLY A 195 5.87 14.74 -14.96
C GLY A 195 5.32 13.52 -15.70
N LYS A 196 6.10 12.44 -15.82
CA LYS A 196 5.66 11.20 -16.45
C LYS A 196 4.82 10.39 -15.47
N LEU A 197 3.65 9.98 -15.90
CA LEU A 197 2.81 9.03 -15.17
C LEU A 197 3.46 7.65 -15.17
N VAL A 198 3.83 7.13 -13.99
CA VAL A 198 4.61 5.89 -13.84
C VAL A 198 3.82 4.76 -13.17
N GLY A 199 2.66 5.06 -12.57
CA GLY A 199 1.83 4.05 -11.91
C GLY A 199 0.77 4.64 -11.01
N GLY A 200 0.35 3.87 -10.00
CA GLY A 200 -0.61 4.28 -8.98
C GLY A 200 -0.24 3.79 -7.59
N LEU A 201 -0.65 4.56 -6.59
CA LEU A 201 -0.55 4.27 -5.17
C LEU A 201 -1.96 4.09 -4.61
N GLY A 202 -2.16 3.09 -3.76
CA GLY A 202 -3.38 2.93 -2.98
C GLY A 202 -3.07 2.75 -1.51
N VAL A 203 -3.77 3.48 -0.66
CA VAL A 203 -3.70 3.37 0.81
C VAL A 203 -5.06 2.97 1.34
N SER A 204 -5.09 2.09 2.31
CA SER A 204 -6.31 1.65 2.98
C SER A 204 -6.01 1.14 4.38
N GLY A 205 -6.88 1.45 5.33
CA GLY A 205 -6.73 1.02 6.73
C GLY A 205 -7.61 1.75 7.71
N ASP A 206 -8.14 2.90 7.34
CA ASP A 206 -9.00 3.75 8.16
C ASP A 206 -10.23 4.21 7.36
N THR A 207 -10.84 5.34 7.69
CA THR A 207 -11.87 5.95 6.85
C THR A 207 -11.28 6.27 5.47
N SER A 208 -12.12 6.29 4.45
CA SER A 208 -11.66 6.63 3.09
C SER A 208 -11.07 8.04 2.98
N CYS A 209 -11.50 8.95 3.84
CA CYS A 209 -10.96 10.32 3.91
C CYS A 209 -9.56 10.32 4.54
N THR A 210 -9.35 9.57 5.61
CA THR A 210 -8.02 9.36 6.23
C THR A 210 -7.08 8.65 5.28
N ASP A 211 -7.56 7.60 4.61
CA ASP A 211 -6.81 6.88 3.57
C ASP A 211 -6.29 7.86 2.49
N HIS A 212 -7.12 8.85 2.08
CA HIS A 212 -6.73 9.87 1.12
C HIS A 212 -5.64 10.82 1.68
N ASN A 213 -5.81 11.28 2.92
CA ASN A 213 -4.83 12.17 3.57
C ASN A 213 -3.47 11.49 3.69
N VAL A 214 -3.44 10.22 4.11
CA VAL A 214 -2.21 9.42 4.19
C VAL A 214 -1.62 9.18 2.80
N ALA A 215 -2.44 8.83 1.80
CA ALA A 215 -1.99 8.61 0.43
C ALA A 215 -1.31 9.86 -0.16
N TRP A 216 -1.87 11.06 0.08
CA TRP A 216 -1.30 12.31 -0.37
C TRP A 216 0.09 12.55 0.24
N LYS A 217 0.19 12.48 1.56
CA LYS A 217 1.46 12.64 2.29
C LYS A 217 2.50 11.59 1.86
N LEU A 218 2.05 10.35 1.65
CA LEU A 218 2.91 9.25 1.21
C LEU A 218 3.43 9.47 -0.21
N ARG A 219 2.57 9.87 -1.16
CA ARG A 219 2.98 10.23 -2.53
C ARG A 219 4.03 11.35 -2.52
N HIS A 220 3.82 12.37 -1.69
CA HIS A 220 4.77 13.47 -1.49
C HIS A 220 6.12 12.96 -0.93
N ALA A 221 6.09 12.16 0.14
CA ALA A 221 7.29 11.59 0.76
C ALA A 221 8.10 10.68 -0.20
N LEU A 222 7.45 10.12 -1.22
CA LEU A 222 8.08 9.31 -2.26
C LEU A 222 8.58 10.13 -3.48
N ASN A 223 8.36 11.46 -3.50
CA ASN A 223 8.68 12.36 -4.63
C ASN A 223 8.05 11.89 -5.97
N LEU A 224 6.78 11.44 -5.90
CA LEU A 224 6.01 10.96 -7.05
C LEU A 224 4.74 11.78 -7.28
N ASP A 225 4.76 13.03 -6.87
CA ASP A 225 3.65 13.97 -6.83
C ASP A 225 3.77 15.11 -7.85
N ASN A 226 4.56 14.96 -8.91
CA ASN A 226 4.63 15.97 -9.97
C ASN A 226 3.36 15.95 -10.86
N VAL A 227 2.22 16.17 -10.21
CA VAL A 227 0.87 16.05 -10.77
C VAL A 227 0.61 17.19 -11.76
N PRO A 228 0.18 16.91 -13.00
CA PRO A 228 0.00 17.93 -14.03
C PRO A 228 -1.25 18.80 -13.80
N GLY A 229 -2.23 18.30 -13.05
CA GLY A 229 -3.51 18.90 -12.77
C GLY A 229 -4.59 17.85 -12.57
N GLY A 230 -5.73 18.25 -12.02
CA GLY A 230 -6.87 17.39 -11.73
C GLY A 230 -8.19 18.12 -11.73
N VAL A 231 -9.19 17.53 -11.13
CA VAL A 231 -10.59 17.96 -11.20
C VAL A 231 -11.06 18.74 -9.97
N ASN A 232 -10.23 18.89 -8.94
CA ASN A 232 -10.60 19.69 -7.79
C ASN A 232 -10.87 21.14 -8.22
N PRO A 233 -12.07 21.69 -7.96
CA PRO A 233 -12.45 23.03 -8.47
C PRO A 233 -11.66 24.17 -7.82
N VAL A 234 -11.02 23.92 -6.66
CA VAL A 234 -10.26 24.91 -5.90
C VAL A 234 -8.75 24.78 -6.18
N SER A 235 -8.16 23.64 -5.81
CA SER A 235 -6.72 23.42 -5.92
C SER A 235 -6.24 23.02 -7.31
N LYS A 236 -7.15 22.64 -8.22
CA LYS A 236 -6.87 22.24 -9.62
C LYS A 236 -6.01 20.99 -9.75
N ASP A 237 -5.99 20.15 -8.72
CA ASP A 237 -5.29 18.88 -8.61
C ASP A 237 -6.26 17.71 -8.41
N ASP A 238 -5.75 16.55 -8.00
CA ASP A 238 -6.51 15.33 -7.71
C ASP A 238 -6.90 15.17 -6.22
N ASN A 239 -6.84 16.26 -5.44
CA ASN A 239 -7.28 16.21 -4.03
C ASN A 239 -8.77 15.86 -3.93
N ILE A 240 -9.13 15.27 -2.79
CA ILE A 240 -10.53 14.95 -2.45
C ILE A 240 -11.39 16.20 -2.45
N VAL A 241 -12.63 16.10 -2.96
CA VAL A 241 -13.58 17.20 -3.08
C VAL A 241 -14.76 16.99 -2.15
N TYR A 242 -15.05 17.93 -1.27
CA TYR A 242 -16.15 17.88 -0.29
C TYR A 242 -17.26 18.87 -0.65
N ASP A 243 -17.92 18.65 -1.79
CA ASP A 243 -18.97 19.51 -2.31
C ASP A 243 -20.33 18.83 -2.42
N ILE A 244 -20.49 17.66 -1.79
CA ILE A 244 -21.78 16.97 -1.75
C ILE A 244 -22.71 17.70 -0.79
N THR A 245 -23.89 18.09 -1.28
CA THR A 245 -24.99 18.67 -0.53
C THR A 245 -26.28 17.90 -0.82
N LEU A 246 -27.31 18.10 0.00
CA LEU A 246 -28.62 17.51 -0.27
C LEU A 246 -29.41 18.42 -1.22
N ASP A 247 -30.04 17.83 -2.23
CA ASP A 247 -31.02 18.52 -3.06
C ASP A 247 -32.37 18.76 -2.31
N VAL A 248 -33.33 19.34 -2.99
CA VAL A 248 -34.66 19.65 -2.42
C VAL A 248 -35.46 18.40 -2.08
N GLN A 249 -35.10 17.22 -2.60
CA GLN A 249 -35.67 15.92 -2.30
C GLN A 249 -34.88 15.15 -1.23
N GLY A 250 -33.77 15.71 -0.76
CA GLY A 250 -32.88 15.09 0.22
C GLY A 250 -31.86 14.08 -0.36
N HIS A 251 -31.64 14.10 -1.68
CA HIS A 251 -30.63 13.25 -2.30
C HIS A 251 -29.25 13.92 -2.27
N PRO A 252 -28.16 13.16 -2.05
CA PRO A 252 -26.80 13.71 -2.08
C PRO A 252 -26.39 14.03 -3.52
N VAL A 253 -25.99 15.27 -3.77
CA VAL A 253 -25.55 15.77 -5.08
C VAL A 253 -24.22 16.50 -4.92
N SER A 254 -23.25 16.18 -5.76
CA SER A 254 -22.00 16.91 -5.88
C SER A 254 -22.14 18.05 -6.88
N ALA A 255 -21.80 19.26 -6.47
CA ALA A 255 -21.86 20.43 -7.33
C ALA A 255 -20.87 20.36 -8.51
N SER A 256 -19.70 19.79 -8.31
CA SER A 256 -18.68 19.58 -9.35
C SER A 256 -18.86 18.29 -10.14
N GLY A 257 -19.62 17.32 -9.61
CA GLY A 257 -19.69 15.94 -10.10
C GLY A 257 -18.51 15.04 -9.65
N TRP A 258 -17.55 15.58 -8.88
CA TRP A 258 -16.33 14.89 -8.43
C TRP A 258 -16.27 14.71 -6.91
N GLY A 259 -17.38 15.00 -6.21
CA GLY A 259 -17.46 15.03 -4.76
C GLY A 259 -17.34 13.66 -4.09
N HIS A 260 -16.82 13.69 -2.89
CA HIS A 260 -16.73 12.56 -1.97
C HIS A 260 -17.44 12.94 -0.65
N PRO A 261 -18.09 12.02 0.05
CA PRO A 261 -18.68 12.28 1.37
C PRO A 261 -17.63 12.73 2.38
N ASP A 262 -18.04 13.59 3.30
CA ASP A 262 -17.27 13.87 4.51
C ASP A 262 -17.38 12.67 5.47
N CYS A 263 -16.25 12.19 5.99
CA CYS A 263 -16.22 11.06 6.91
C CYS A 263 -16.51 11.46 8.37
N GLY A 264 -16.41 12.76 8.69
CA GLY A 264 -16.89 13.32 9.96
C GLY A 264 -15.93 13.20 11.15
N LEU A 265 -14.67 12.79 10.94
CA LEU A 265 -13.67 12.58 11.97
C LEU A 265 -12.45 13.50 11.83
N GLY A 266 -12.65 14.73 11.35
CA GLY A 266 -11.62 15.76 11.25
C GLY A 266 -10.82 15.77 9.93
N GLU A 267 -10.95 14.77 9.10
CA GLU A 267 -10.15 14.56 7.88
C GLU A 267 -10.26 15.70 6.87
N LYS A 268 -11.46 16.29 6.75
CA LYS A 268 -11.73 17.39 5.81
C LYS A 268 -10.87 18.63 6.08
N ALA A 269 -10.67 18.96 7.36
CA ALA A 269 -9.84 20.11 7.74
C ALA A 269 -8.37 19.91 7.37
N ILE A 270 -7.92 18.66 7.38
CA ILE A 270 -6.57 18.25 6.97
C ILE A 270 -6.48 18.27 5.44
N ALA A 271 -7.43 17.63 4.75
CA ALA A 271 -7.44 17.52 3.30
C ALA A 271 -7.38 18.90 2.59
N VAL A 272 -8.05 19.91 3.13
CA VAL A 272 -8.04 21.28 2.59
C VAL A 272 -6.63 21.90 2.63
N LYS A 273 -5.81 21.51 3.59
CA LYS A 273 -4.44 22.03 3.77
C LYS A 273 -3.39 21.24 2.99
N LEU A 274 -3.70 20.01 2.55
CA LEU A 274 -2.72 19.14 1.89
C LEU A 274 -1.97 19.82 0.74
N PRO A 275 -2.62 20.58 -0.19
CA PRO A 275 -1.90 21.23 -1.28
C PRO A 275 -0.94 22.36 -0.81
N THR A 276 -1.13 22.88 0.40
CA THR A 276 -0.27 23.90 0.99
C THR A 276 0.86 23.28 1.81
N ASP A 277 0.54 22.30 2.64
CA ASP A 277 1.48 21.67 3.58
C ASP A 277 2.37 20.63 2.88
N PHE A 278 1.85 20.00 1.82
CA PHE A 278 2.52 19.00 0.98
C PHE A 278 2.25 19.34 -0.49
N PRO A 279 2.86 20.41 -1.02
CA PRO A 279 2.57 20.90 -2.36
C PRO A 279 2.94 19.87 -3.43
N ILE A 280 2.10 19.76 -4.46
CA ILE A 280 2.39 18.95 -5.64
C ILE A 280 3.37 19.67 -6.56
N GLY A 281 4.09 18.90 -7.36
CA GLY A 281 5.06 19.43 -8.32
C GLY A 281 6.49 19.11 -7.93
N PRO A 282 7.45 19.53 -8.75
CA PRO A 282 8.85 19.26 -8.46
C PRO A 282 9.20 19.90 -7.12
N THR A 283 9.63 19.06 -6.17
CA THR A 283 10.20 19.57 -4.91
C THR A 283 11.42 20.42 -5.26
N PRO A 284 11.52 21.65 -4.73
CA PRO A 284 12.63 22.57 -5.01
C PRO A 284 13.98 21.99 -4.67
#